data_83edb3ae5741a3b3b80f8d7532a4779f
#
_entry.id   83edb3ae5741a3b3b80f8d7532a4779f
#
_cell.length_a   1.000
_cell.length_b   1.000
_cell.length_c   1.000
_cell.angle_alpha   90.00
_cell.angle_beta   90.00
_cell.angle_gamma   90.00
#
_symmetry.space_group_name_H-M   'P 1'
#
loop_
_entity.id
_entity.type
_entity.pdbx_description
1 polymer ?
#
loop_
_entity_poly.entity_id
_entity_poly.type
_entity_poly.pdbx_seq_one_letter_code
_entity_poly.pdbx_strand_id
1 'polypeptide(L)'
;MSSNLVRRTFVSLIGLILCGVGVAVFLWTGLGVDPASVFELGIGKVFHISYGTSAAVINVVILIVVFFVDKAYINISSILAIFGIGYTADIVSNLLQNLNFEMSNLIVKLILVAVGLTIMAFGIATYIRADLGVGAIDLISEIISEKAKLQYRVVRIVGDVSFVAIGFLLGGTFGIGTLVAAFMTGPTVQCVRPVANKIVDTFLNR
;
A
#
# COMPACT_ATOMS: atom_id res chain seq x y z
N MET A 1 -18.75 22.33 7.18
CA MET A 1 -17.43 21.71 7.40
C MET A 1 -17.51 20.18 7.60
N SER A 2 -18.45 19.66 8.37
CA SER A 2 -18.55 18.21 8.65
C SER A 2 -18.84 17.32 7.43
N SER A 3 -19.74 17.74 6.53
CA SER A 3 -20.12 16.96 5.34
C SER A 3 -18.95 16.71 4.36
N ASN A 4 -18.07 17.68 4.18
CA ASN A 4 -16.92 17.55 3.30
C ASN A 4 -15.86 16.61 3.91
N LEU A 5 -15.63 16.66 5.22
CA LEU A 5 -14.71 15.76 5.91
C LEU A 5 -15.18 14.29 5.81
N VAL A 6 -16.48 14.03 6.03
CA VAL A 6 -17.05 12.68 5.89
C VAL A 6 -16.86 12.13 4.48
N ARG A 7 -17.12 12.93 3.44
CA ARG A 7 -16.93 12.54 2.04
C ARG A 7 -15.47 12.23 1.74
N ARG A 8 -14.54 13.07 2.18
CA ARG A 8 -13.09 12.83 2.01
C ARG A 8 -12.63 11.57 2.74
N THR A 9 -13.12 11.33 3.96
CA THR A 9 -12.82 10.10 4.72
C THR A 9 -13.32 8.87 3.98
N PHE A 10 -14.51 8.92 3.40
CA PHE A 10 -15.06 7.84 2.61
C PHE A 10 -14.25 7.57 1.33
N VAL A 11 -13.84 8.62 0.62
CA VAL A 11 -12.94 8.50 -0.55
C VAL A 11 -11.61 7.88 -0.17
N SER A 12 -11.02 8.33 0.95
CA SER A 12 -9.77 7.75 1.46
C SER A 12 -9.92 6.26 1.77
N LEU A 13 -10.99 5.88 2.45
CA LEU A 13 -11.27 4.48 2.77
C LEU A 13 -11.40 3.62 1.50
N ILE A 14 -12.14 4.09 0.48
CA ILE A 14 -12.23 3.40 -0.81
C ILE A 14 -10.85 3.23 -1.44
N GLY A 15 -10.03 4.28 -1.43
CA GLY A 15 -8.67 4.21 -1.96
C GLY A 15 -7.82 3.16 -1.25
N LEU A 16 -7.88 3.09 0.08
CA LEU A 16 -7.15 2.10 0.88
C LEU A 16 -7.66 0.68 0.64
N ILE A 17 -8.97 0.49 0.49
CA ILE A 17 -9.56 -0.81 0.11
C ILE A 17 -9.04 -1.24 -1.27
N LEU A 18 -9.03 -0.36 -2.26
CA LEU A 18 -8.48 -0.67 -3.58
C LEU A 18 -7.00 -1.05 -3.52
N CYS A 19 -6.20 -0.38 -2.67
CA CYS A 19 -4.82 -0.78 -2.44
C CYS A 19 -4.74 -2.21 -1.89
N GLY A 20 -5.55 -2.54 -0.89
CA GLY A 20 -5.60 -3.90 -0.31
C GLY A 20 -6.02 -4.97 -1.32
N VAL A 21 -6.99 -4.66 -2.20
CA VAL A 21 -7.38 -5.56 -3.32
C VAL A 21 -6.19 -5.78 -4.26
N GLY A 22 -5.47 -4.72 -4.63
CA GLY A 22 -4.28 -4.83 -5.47
C GLY A 22 -3.21 -5.71 -4.85
N VAL A 23 -2.90 -5.51 -3.55
CA VAL A 23 -1.96 -6.36 -2.80
C VAL A 23 -2.42 -7.82 -2.76
N ALA A 24 -3.72 -8.08 -2.53
CA ALA A 24 -4.26 -9.43 -2.54
C ALA A 24 -4.04 -10.16 -3.87
N VAL A 25 -4.21 -9.45 -5.00
CA VAL A 25 -3.92 -10.01 -6.33
C VAL A 25 -2.44 -10.33 -6.48
N PHE A 26 -1.52 -9.49 -5.99
CA PHE A 26 -0.09 -9.81 -5.98
C PHE A 26 0.20 -11.06 -5.14
N LEU A 27 -0.35 -11.14 -3.92
CA LEU A 27 -0.20 -12.30 -3.04
C LEU A 27 -0.66 -13.59 -3.71
N TRP A 28 -1.79 -13.53 -4.42
CA TRP A 28 -2.37 -14.68 -5.11
C TRP A 28 -1.50 -15.19 -6.26
N THR A 29 -0.78 -14.30 -6.98
CA THR A 29 0.12 -14.73 -8.06
C THR A 29 1.34 -15.51 -7.58
N GLY A 30 1.79 -15.27 -6.35
CA GLY A 30 3.03 -15.84 -5.80
C GLY A 30 4.31 -15.36 -6.47
N LEU A 31 4.25 -14.33 -7.34
CA LEU A 31 5.41 -13.75 -8.03
C LEU A 31 6.13 -12.65 -7.22
N GLY A 32 5.74 -12.44 -5.97
CA GLY A 32 6.23 -11.35 -5.13
C GLY A 32 5.22 -10.22 -5.01
N VAL A 33 5.44 -9.32 -4.07
CA VAL A 33 4.56 -8.20 -3.72
C VAL A 33 5.36 -6.89 -3.72
N ASP A 34 4.72 -5.75 -3.47
CA ASP A 34 5.42 -4.47 -3.35
C ASP A 34 6.44 -4.47 -2.20
N PRO A 35 7.46 -3.59 -2.22
CA PRO A 35 8.56 -3.57 -1.26
C PRO A 35 8.14 -3.57 0.21
N ALA A 36 7.14 -2.75 0.57
CA ALA A 36 6.63 -2.67 1.92
C ALA A 36 5.97 -3.98 2.35
N SER A 37 5.16 -4.57 1.46
CA SER A 37 4.49 -5.85 1.71
C SER A 37 5.47 -7.02 1.82
N VAL A 38 6.66 -6.98 1.17
CA VAL A 38 7.72 -7.99 1.41
C VAL A 38 8.16 -7.99 2.86
N PHE A 39 8.35 -6.79 3.44
CA PHE A 39 8.72 -6.64 4.85
C PHE A 39 7.59 -7.10 5.78
N GLU A 40 6.35 -6.68 5.51
CA GLU A 40 5.16 -7.07 6.28
C GLU A 40 4.96 -8.60 6.27
N LEU A 41 5.14 -9.24 5.12
CA LEU A 41 5.09 -10.70 5.00
C LEU A 41 6.23 -11.38 5.79
N GLY A 42 7.44 -10.82 5.74
CA GLY A 42 8.57 -11.33 6.50
C GLY A 42 8.28 -11.34 8.01
N ILE A 43 7.80 -10.23 8.54
CA ILE A 43 7.36 -10.12 9.93
C ILE A 43 6.23 -11.11 10.22
N GLY A 44 5.22 -11.19 9.34
CA GLY A 44 4.11 -12.14 9.47
C GLY A 44 4.59 -13.60 9.60
N LYS A 45 5.59 -14.01 8.82
CA LYS A 45 6.18 -15.36 8.89
C LYS A 45 6.92 -15.61 10.20
N VAL A 46 7.71 -14.65 10.66
CA VAL A 46 8.48 -14.80 11.92
C VAL A 46 7.56 -14.95 13.12
N PHE A 47 6.47 -14.17 13.17
CA PHE A 47 5.54 -14.18 14.29
C PHE A 47 4.32 -15.10 14.09
N HIS A 48 4.23 -15.82 12.96
CA HIS A 48 3.10 -16.71 12.62
C HIS A 48 1.76 -16.00 12.63
N ILE A 49 1.70 -14.77 12.16
CA ILE A 49 0.49 -13.94 12.05
C ILE A 49 0.13 -13.66 10.59
N SER A 50 -1.13 -13.30 10.33
CA SER A 50 -1.57 -12.97 8.96
C SER A 50 -0.87 -11.72 8.41
N TYR A 51 -0.87 -11.58 7.07
CA TYR A 51 -0.35 -10.39 6.40
C TYR A 51 -1.01 -9.12 6.95
N GLY A 52 -2.33 -9.09 7.02
CA GLY A 52 -3.08 -7.92 7.50
C GLY A 52 -2.76 -7.56 8.95
N THR A 53 -2.59 -8.56 9.82
CA THR A 53 -2.18 -8.33 11.21
C THR A 53 -0.76 -7.77 11.28
N SER A 54 0.16 -8.33 10.50
CA SER A 54 1.54 -7.85 10.42
C SER A 54 1.59 -6.40 9.92
N ALA A 55 0.89 -6.09 8.83
CA ALA A 55 0.76 -4.75 8.29
C ALA A 55 0.19 -3.77 9.33
N ALA A 56 -0.87 -4.16 10.04
CA ALA A 56 -1.47 -3.33 11.08
C ALA A 56 -0.50 -3.03 12.23
N VAL A 57 0.21 -4.05 12.72
CA VAL A 57 1.21 -3.89 13.80
C VAL A 57 2.34 -2.95 13.36
N ILE A 58 2.88 -3.14 12.15
CA ILE A 58 3.94 -2.28 11.61
C ILE A 58 3.45 -0.84 11.48
N ASN A 59 2.26 -0.61 10.91
CA ASN A 59 1.67 0.72 10.79
C ASN A 59 1.45 1.38 12.16
N VAL A 60 0.99 0.63 13.17
CA VAL A 60 0.84 1.15 14.54
C VAL A 60 2.19 1.54 15.12
N VAL A 61 3.21 0.69 15.01
CA VAL A 61 4.58 0.99 15.48
C VAL A 61 5.11 2.25 14.82
N ILE A 62 4.95 2.37 13.50
CA ILE A 62 5.36 3.56 12.74
C ILE A 62 4.62 4.80 13.26
N LEU A 63 3.30 4.75 13.43
CA LEU A 63 2.55 5.91 13.91
C LEU A 63 2.91 6.29 15.35
N ILE A 64 3.25 5.32 16.20
CA ILE A 64 3.79 5.61 17.55
C ILE A 64 5.11 6.37 17.44
N VAL A 65 6.04 5.92 16.59
CA VAL A 65 7.31 6.62 16.36
C VAL A 65 7.07 8.02 15.81
N VAL A 66 6.21 8.15 14.81
CA VAL A 66 5.84 9.45 14.22
C VAL A 66 5.22 10.38 15.27
N PHE A 67 4.37 9.87 16.16
CA PHE A 67 3.76 10.66 17.22
C PHE A 67 4.79 11.32 18.15
N PHE A 68 5.86 10.60 18.48
CA PHE A 68 6.95 11.16 19.29
C PHE A 68 7.90 12.08 18.50
N VAL A 69 7.98 11.90 17.18
CA VAL A 69 8.83 12.76 16.32
C VAL A 69 8.12 14.06 15.96
N ASP A 70 6.89 13.96 15.47
CA ASP A 70 6.01 15.10 15.19
C ASP A 70 4.59 14.62 14.87
N LYS A 71 3.69 14.84 15.83
CA LYS A 71 2.27 14.45 15.70
C LYS A 71 1.51 15.17 14.58
N ALA A 72 2.04 16.28 14.03
CA ALA A 72 1.39 17.03 12.97
C ALA A 72 1.28 16.24 11.65
N TYR A 73 2.14 15.23 11.46
CA TYR A 73 2.10 14.36 10.28
C TYR A 73 0.98 13.31 10.35
N ILE A 74 0.43 13.01 11.54
CA ILE A 74 -0.61 11.99 11.71
C ILE A 74 -1.96 12.56 11.29
N ASN A 75 -2.55 11.97 10.27
CA ASN A 75 -3.82 12.36 9.70
C ASN A 75 -4.82 11.18 9.69
N ILE A 76 -6.07 11.45 9.31
CA ILE A 76 -7.15 10.46 9.29
C ILE A 76 -6.80 9.27 8.40
N SER A 77 -6.23 9.52 7.19
CA SER A 77 -5.83 8.43 6.28
C SER A 77 -4.75 7.54 6.87
N SER A 78 -3.82 8.10 7.66
CA SER A 78 -2.76 7.32 8.31
C SER A 78 -3.33 6.32 9.33
N ILE A 79 -4.38 6.72 10.06
CA ILE A 79 -5.08 5.84 11.00
C ILE A 79 -5.92 4.80 10.25
N LEU A 80 -6.64 5.21 9.21
CA LEU A 80 -7.44 4.30 8.38
C LEU A 80 -6.56 3.26 7.67
N ALA A 81 -5.34 3.62 7.27
CA ALA A 81 -4.41 2.73 6.60
C ALA A 81 -3.99 1.54 7.48
N ILE A 82 -4.00 1.68 8.82
CA ILE A 82 -3.69 0.58 9.75
C ILE A 82 -4.50 -0.67 9.41
N PHE A 83 -5.78 -0.49 9.16
CA PHE A 83 -6.71 -1.60 8.93
C PHE A 83 -7.14 -1.71 7.47
N GLY A 84 -7.15 -0.59 6.72
CA GLY A 84 -7.76 -0.51 5.40
C GLY A 84 -7.06 -1.39 4.37
N ILE A 85 -5.74 -1.36 4.29
CA ILE A 85 -4.97 -2.11 3.28
C ILE A 85 -4.82 -3.58 3.70
N GLY A 86 -4.26 -3.82 4.89
CA GLY A 86 -3.86 -5.15 5.33
C GLY A 86 -5.04 -6.12 5.49
N TYR A 87 -6.08 -5.73 6.21
CA TYR A 87 -7.25 -6.62 6.40
C TYR A 87 -8.04 -6.82 5.10
N THR A 88 -8.12 -5.81 4.23
CA THR A 88 -8.71 -6.00 2.90
C THR A 88 -7.91 -7.02 2.10
N ALA A 89 -6.58 -6.94 2.13
CA ALA A 89 -5.72 -7.90 1.46
C ALA A 89 -5.92 -9.32 2.00
N ASP A 90 -6.01 -9.51 3.32
CA ASP A 90 -6.29 -10.83 3.93
C ASP A 90 -7.65 -11.39 3.47
N ILE A 91 -8.72 -10.58 3.56
CA ILE A 91 -10.07 -11.00 3.16
C ILE A 91 -10.10 -11.40 1.68
N VAL A 92 -9.58 -10.53 0.81
CA VAL A 92 -9.61 -10.77 -0.64
C VAL A 92 -8.69 -11.94 -1.02
N SER A 93 -7.51 -12.07 -0.39
CA SER A 93 -6.61 -13.22 -0.62
C SER A 93 -7.29 -14.54 -0.25
N ASN A 94 -7.98 -14.60 0.88
CA ASN A 94 -8.74 -15.78 1.29
C ASN A 94 -9.87 -16.11 0.29
N LEU A 95 -10.57 -15.10 -0.22
CA LEU A 95 -11.61 -15.30 -1.24
C LEU A 95 -11.00 -15.82 -2.54
N LEU A 96 -9.87 -15.27 -3.00
CA LEU A 96 -9.19 -15.69 -4.22
C LEU A 96 -8.63 -17.12 -4.11
N GLN A 97 -8.09 -17.51 -2.94
CA GLN A 97 -7.61 -18.87 -2.70
C GLN A 97 -8.73 -19.91 -2.75
N ASN A 98 -9.94 -19.57 -2.28
CA ASN A 98 -11.09 -20.45 -2.32
C ASN A 98 -11.62 -20.72 -3.75
N LEU A 99 -11.19 -19.93 -4.75
CA LEU A 99 -11.57 -20.17 -6.15
C LEU A 99 -10.92 -21.44 -6.74
N ASN A 100 -9.97 -22.09 -6.03
CA ASN A 100 -9.24 -23.28 -6.48
C ASN A 100 -8.72 -23.18 -7.93
N PHE A 101 -8.34 -21.98 -8.35
CA PHE A 101 -7.80 -21.73 -9.68
C PHE A 101 -6.29 -21.98 -9.67
N GLU A 102 -5.86 -23.10 -10.24
CA GLU A 102 -4.44 -23.40 -10.39
C GLU A 102 -3.81 -22.49 -11.44
N MET A 103 -3.05 -21.52 -10.98
CA MET A 103 -2.26 -20.64 -11.85
C MET A 103 -0.92 -21.28 -12.21
N SER A 104 -0.92 -22.19 -13.17
CA SER A 104 0.32 -22.79 -13.70
C SER A 104 0.99 -21.92 -14.78
N ASN A 105 0.23 -21.08 -15.47
CA ASN A 105 0.71 -20.27 -16.59
C ASN A 105 1.35 -18.94 -16.12
N LEU A 106 2.64 -18.76 -16.40
CA LEU A 106 3.38 -17.53 -16.05
C LEU A 106 2.78 -16.27 -16.71
N ILE A 107 2.27 -16.38 -17.94
CA ILE A 107 1.66 -15.23 -18.64
C ILE A 107 0.43 -14.75 -17.90
N VAL A 108 -0.43 -15.66 -17.43
CA VAL A 108 -1.60 -15.32 -16.62
C VAL A 108 -1.19 -14.62 -15.33
N LYS A 109 -0.17 -15.13 -14.65
CA LYS A 109 0.37 -14.50 -13.43
C LYS A 109 0.88 -13.08 -13.69
N LEU A 110 1.61 -12.86 -14.79
CA LEU A 110 2.12 -11.53 -15.16
C LEU A 110 0.99 -10.55 -15.51
N ILE A 111 -0.06 -11.02 -16.19
CA ILE A 111 -1.25 -10.21 -16.44
C ILE A 111 -1.93 -9.82 -15.12
N LEU A 112 -2.07 -10.76 -14.18
CA LEU A 112 -2.64 -10.49 -12.87
C LEU A 112 -1.77 -9.52 -12.05
N VAL A 113 -0.44 -9.61 -12.13
CA VAL A 113 0.47 -8.62 -11.53
C VAL A 113 0.18 -7.22 -12.10
N ALA A 114 0.02 -7.09 -13.43
CA ALA A 114 -0.30 -5.80 -14.05
C ALA A 114 -1.69 -5.27 -13.62
N VAL A 115 -2.68 -6.16 -13.51
CA VAL A 115 -4.02 -5.83 -13.01
C VAL A 115 -3.95 -5.38 -11.54
N GLY A 116 -3.30 -6.15 -10.67
CA GLY A 116 -3.11 -5.81 -9.25
C GLY A 116 -2.40 -4.47 -9.07
N LEU A 117 -1.33 -4.24 -9.85
CA LEU A 117 -0.62 -2.96 -9.88
C LEU A 117 -1.53 -1.79 -10.28
N THR A 118 -2.35 -1.98 -11.30
CA THR A 118 -3.26 -0.92 -11.77
C THR A 118 -4.32 -0.59 -10.72
N ILE A 119 -4.91 -1.60 -10.07
CA ILE A 119 -5.89 -1.43 -9.00
C ILE A 119 -5.24 -0.71 -7.81
N MET A 120 -4.05 -1.15 -7.39
CA MET A 120 -3.30 -0.53 -6.30
C MET A 120 -2.96 0.93 -6.62
N ALA A 121 -2.46 1.20 -7.83
CA ALA A 121 -2.12 2.56 -8.27
C ALA A 121 -3.35 3.48 -8.28
N PHE A 122 -4.52 2.96 -8.71
CA PHE A 122 -5.78 3.71 -8.66
C PHE A 122 -6.21 3.99 -7.22
N GLY A 123 -6.04 3.03 -6.33
CA GLY A 123 -6.27 3.20 -4.89
C GLY A 123 -5.38 4.29 -4.31
N ILE A 124 -4.07 4.25 -4.60
CA ILE A 124 -3.10 5.27 -4.17
C ILE A 124 -3.50 6.66 -4.67
N ALA A 125 -3.81 6.82 -5.96
CA ALA A 125 -4.24 8.10 -6.52
C ALA A 125 -5.51 8.62 -5.84
N THR A 126 -6.45 7.73 -5.51
CA THR A 126 -7.74 8.05 -4.89
C THR A 126 -7.55 8.56 -3.46
N TYR A 127 -6.82 7.84 -2.59
CA TYR A 127 -6.67 8.27 -1.20
C TYR A 127 -5.78 9.51 -1.07
N ILE A 128 -4.76 9.67 -1.91
CA ILE A 128 -3.95 10.89 -1.96
C ILE A 128 -4.81 12.10 -2.36
N ARG A 129 -5.74 11.94 -3.32
CA ARG A 129 -6.65 13.02 -3.73
C ARG A 129 -7.65 13.40 -2.64
N ALA A 130 -7.98 12.50 -1.72
CA ALA A 130 -8.81 12.81 -0.57
C ALA A 130 -8.20 13.88 0.36
N ASP A 131 -6.87 14.07 0.30
CA ASP A 131 -6.14 15.11 1.04
C ASP A 131 -6.37 15.02 2.57
N LEU A 132 -6.29 13.80 3.09
CA LEU A 132 -6.40 13.49 4.53
C LEU A 132 -5.11 12.82 5.05
N GLY A 133 -3.97 13.04 4.38
CA GLY A 133 -2.68 12.46 4.67
C GLY A 133 -2.38 11.19 3.89
N VAL A 134 -1.22 10.61 4.16
CA VAL A 134 -0.69 9.43 3.49
C VAL A 134 -0.56 8.25 4.45
N GLY A 135 -0.29 7.06 3.91
CA GLY A 135 -0.07 5.86 4.71
C GLY A 135 1.17 5.98 5.62
N ALA A 136 1.20 5.19 6.70
CA ALA A 136 2.24 5.29 7.72
C ALA A 136 3.67 5.09 7.16
N ILE A 137 3.86 4.18 6.22
CA ILE A 137 5.17 3.93 5.57
C ILE A 137 5.62 5.13 4.73
N ASP A 138 4.68 5.78 4.04
CA ASP A 138 4.96 6.98 3.26
C ASP A 138 5.34 8.16 4.16
N LEU A 139 4.71 8.27 5.36
CA LEU A 139 5.05 9.28 6.36
C LEU A 139 6.50 9.20 6.81
N ILE A 140 7.05 8.01 7.02
CA ILE A 140 8.48 7.88 7.39
C ILE A 140 9.37 8.50 6.30
N SER A 141 9.08 8.20 5.04
CA SER A 141 9.85 8.73 3.91
C SER A 141 9.75 10.25 3.82
N GLU A 142 8.56 10.80 4.08
CA GLU A 142 8.31 12.25 4.10
C GLU A 142 9.09 12.93 5.23
N ILE A 143 8.97 12.44 6.46
CA ILE A 143 9.65 12.99 7.63
C ILE A 143 11.17 12.95 7.48
N ILE A 144 11.72 11.83 7.01
CA ILE A 144 13.17 11.70 6.78
C ILE A 144 13.62 12.69 5.70
N SER A 145 12.86 12.78 4.61
CA SER A 145 13.16 13.72 3.51
C SER A 145 13.22 15.17 4.01
N GLU A 146 12.23 15.60 4.78
CA GLU A 146 12.17 16.98 5.30
C GLU A 146 13.24 17.25 6.34
N LYS A 147 13.38 16.38 7.35
CA LYS A 147 14.32 16.62 8.47
C LYS A 147 15.78 16.48 8.05
N ALA A 148 16.10 15.53 7.17
CA ALA A 148 17.45 15.34 6.64
C ALA A 148 17.75 16.23 5.43
N LYS A 149 16.76 16.98 4.91
CA LYS A 149 16.87 17.80 3.68
C LYS A 149 17.34 16.99 2.46
N LEU A 150 16.89 15.73 2.38
CA LEU A 150 17.17 14.82 1.28
C LEU A 150 16.01 14.83 0.27
N GLN A 151 16.31 14.46 -0.97
CA GLN A 151 15.24 14.29 -1.95
C GLN A 151 14.34 13.11 -1.56
N TYR A 152 13.03 13.32 -1.50
CA TYR A 152 12.03 12.29 -1.18
C TYR A 152 12.24 11.00 -1.98
N ARG A 153 12.53 11.12 -3.29
CA ARG A 153 12.77 9.97 -4.16
C ARG A 153 13.93 9.09 -3.67
N VAL A 154 15.02 9.71 -3.19
CA VAL A 154 16.19 8.96 -2.68
C VAL A 154 15.82 8.23 -1.41
N VAL A 155 15.16 8.92 -0.47
CA VAL A 155 14.71 8.33 0.80
C VAL A 155 13.76 7.16 0.54
N ARG A 156 12.83 7.33 -0.40
CA ARG A 156 11.88 6.28 -0.79
C ARG A 156 12.58 5.06 -1.37
N ILE A 157 13.50 5.24 -2.31
CA ILE A 157 14.25 4.12 -2.91
C ILE A 157 15.06 3.37 -1.85
N VAL A 158 15.77 4.10 -0.97
CA VAL A 158 16.55 3.48 0.12
C VAL A 158 15.63 2.72 1.07
N GLY A 159 14.48 3.30 1.42
CA GLY A 159 13.46 2.65 2.24
C GLY A 159 12.93 1.36 1.59
N ASP A 160 12.55 1.42 0.32
CA ASP A 160 12.03 0.27 -0.44
C ASP A 160 13.08 -0.86 -0.55
N VAL A 161 14.34 -0.52 -0.84
CA VAL A 161 15.44 -1.50 -0.86
C VAL A 161 15.64 -2.12 0.52
N SER A 162 15.58 -1.32 1.59
CA SER A 162 15.71 -1.81 2.97
C SER A 162 14.56 -2.74 3.35
N PHE A 163 13.31 -2.39 3.01
CA PHE A 163 12.15 -3.24 3.24
C PHE A 163 12.25 -4.58 2.51
N VAL A 164 12.67 -4.55 1.24
CA VAL A 164 12.88 -5.79 0.47
C VAL A 164 13.99 -6.64 1.09
N ALA A 165 15.14 -6.04 1.41
CA ALA A 165 16.27 -6.77 1.96
C ALA A 165 15.92 -7.42 3.30
N ILE A 166 15.38 -6.66 4.25
CA ILE A 166 15.01 -7.16 5.57
C ILE A 166 13.86 -8.15 5.45
N GLY A 167 12.81 -7.82 4.69
CA GLY A 167 11.65 -8.67 4.52
C GLY A 167 11.99 -10.02 3.89
N PHE A 168 12.88 -10.03 2.88
CA PHE A 168 13.37 -11.26 2.26
C PHE A 168 14.17 -12.13 3.24
N LEU A 169 15.06 -11.53 4.04
CA LEU A 169 15.82 -12.24 5.07
C LEU A 169 14.91 -12.86 6.13
N LEU A 170 13.76 -12.23 6.42
CA LEU A 170 12.73 -12.74 7.33
C LEU A 170 11.78 -13.75 6.65
N GLY A 171 12.02 -14.07 5.37
CA GLY A 171 11.24 -15.04 4.60
C GLY A 171 10.05 -14.45 3.84
N GLY A 172 9.96 -13.12 3.70
CA GLY A 172 8.99 -12.46 2.84
C GLY A 172 9.15 -12.87 1.37
N THR A 173 8.05 -12.83 0.62
CA THR A 173 8.03 -13.28 -0.77
C THR A 173 8.56 -12.19 -1.70
N PHE A 174 9.75 -12.41 -2.26
CA PHE A 174 10.38 -11.57 -3.27
C PHE A 174 10.36 -12.27 -4.63
N GLY A 175 10.12 -11.52 -5.70
CA GLY A 175 10.12 -12.08 -7.05
C GLY A 175 9.96 -11.02 -8.14
N ILE A 176 9.62 -11.46 -9.36
CA ILE A 176 9.41 -10.57 -10.52
C ILE A 176 8.32 -9.53 -10.23
N GLY A 177 7.25 -9.92 -9.54
CA GLY A 177 6.19 -8.99 -9.13
C GLY A 177 6.71 -7.85 -8.26
N THR A 178 7.68 -8.13 -7.36
CA THR A 178 8.30 -7.09 -6.51
C THR A 178 9.10 -6.10 -7.34
N LEU A 179 9.85 -6.56 -8.33
CA LEU A 179 10.58 -5.68 -9.24
C LEU A 179 9.62 -4.82 -10.06
N VAL A 180 8.57 -5.44 -10.61
CA VAL A 180 7.52 -4.72 -11.34
C VAL A 180 6.87 -3.66 -10.44
N ALA A 181 6.48 -4.00 -9.21
CA ALA A 181 5.89 -3.04 -8.29
C ALA A 181 6.86 -1.90 -7.95
N ALA A 182 8.13 -2.20 -7.61
CA ALA A 182 9.11 -1.19 -7.24
C ALA A 182 9.36 -0.14 -8.35
N PHE A 183 9.39 -0.57 -9.61
CA PHE A 183 9.68 0.33 -10.73
C PHE A 183 8.44 0.92 -11.38
N MET A 184 7.32 0.20 -11.39
CA MET A 184 6.14 0.56 -12.16
C MET A 184 5.04 1.24 -11.33
N THR A 185 5.02 1.12 -10.00
CA THR A 185 3.97 1.76 -9.17
C THR A 185 3.92 3.27 -9.41
N GLY A 186 5.06 3.95 -9.34
CA GLY A 186 5.13 5.39 -9.58
C GLY A 186 4.58 5.83 -10.95
N PRO A 187 5.12 5.30 -12.06
CA PRO A 187 4.60 5.55 -13.40
C PRO A 187 3.11 5.23 -13.56
N THR A 188 2.66 4.08 -13.04
CA THR A 188 1.24 3.68 -13.13
C THR A 188 0.33 4.64 -12.37
N VAL A 189 0.72 5.06 -11.15
CA VAL A 189 -0.02 6.08 -10.40
C VAL A 189 -0.12 7.38 -11.18
N GLN A 190 0.97 7.83 -11.83
CA GLN A 190 0.94 9.03 -12.66
C GLN A 190 -0.03 8.89 -13.85
N CYS A 191 -0.08 7.73 -14.49
CA CYS A 191 -1.00 7.46 -15.60
C CYS A 191 -2.47 7.46 -15.17
N VAL A 192 -2.81 6.84 -14.03
CA VAL A 192 -4.21 6.72 -13.57
C VAL A 192 -4.70 7.96 -12.83
N ARG A 193 -3.79 8.77 -12.29
CA ARG A 193 -4.08 9.95 -11.47
C ARG A 193 -5.08 10.93 -12.09
N PRO A 194 -5.02 11.29 -13.40
CA PRO A 194 -6.00 12.22 -14.00
C PRO A 194 -7.42 11.68 -13.92
N VAL A 195 -7.60 10.37 -14.15
CA VAL A 195 -8.91 9.70 -14.10
C VAL A 195 -9.41 9.62 -12.66
N ALA A 196 -8.56 9.17 -11.73
CA ALA A 196 -8.90 9.09 -10.31
C ALA A 196 -9.29 10.48 -9.76
N ASN A 197 -8.51 11.51 -10.05
CA ASN A 197 -8.80 12.88 -9.61
C ASN A 197 -10.16 13.37 -10.13
N LYS A 198 -10.47 13.15 -11.42
CA LYS A 198 -11.75 13.55 -11.99
C LYS A 198 -12.93 12.90 -11.29
N ILE A 199 -12.83 11.61 -10.97
CA ILE A 199 -13.87 10.86 -10.26
C ILE A 199 -14.04 11.40 -8.83
N VAL A 200 -12.94 11.56 -8.11
CA VAL A 200 -12.94 12.06 -6.73
C VAL A 200 -13.50 13.50 -6.67
N ASP A 201 -13.04 14.38 -7.55
CA ASP A 201 -13.51 15.78 -7.59
C ASP A 201 -15.00 15.86 -7.91
N THR A 202 -15.49 15.04 -8.82
CA THR A 202 -16.93 14.97 -9.12
C THR A 202 -17.74 14.54 -7.91
N PHE A 203 -17.22 13.62 -7.09
CA PHE A 203 -17.87 13.15 -5.87
C PHE A 203 -17.80 14.17 -4.73
N LEU A 204 -16.67 14.85 -4.57
CA LEU A 204 -16.45 15.82 -3.50
C LEU A 204 -17.18 17.16 -3.75
N ASN A 205 -17.37 17.54 -5.01
CA ASN A 205 -18.03 18.79 -5.40
C ASN A 205 -19.56 18.67 -5.48
N ARG A 206 -20.15 17.50 -5.30
CA ARG A 206 -21.59 17.26 -5.14
C ARG A 206 -22.01 17.34 -3.68
#